data_fd682647818543c0191846da8b4698f4
#
_entry.id   fd682647818543c0191846da8b4698f4
#
_cell.length_a   1.000
_cell.length_b   1.000
_cell.length_c   1.000
_cell.angle_alpha   90.00
_cell.angle_beta   90.00
_cell.angle_gamma   90.00
#
_symmetry.space_group_name_H-M   'P 1'
#
loop_
_entity.id
_entity.type
_entity.pdbx_description
1 polymer ?
#
loop_
_entity_poly.entity_id
_entity_poly.type
_entity_poly.pdbx_seq_one_letter_code
_entity_poly.pdbx_strand_id
1 'polypeptide(L)'
;MGVFDIFKKGADMPKTAQQRKDESIKILKKEGVVVFESLPLRYDNSEVTPRSVDEIITRAICSFTAIMCACTIRDNGHLSEDEIAWAKDFLGDFYGDLSVKEKEVVEGRADINLAVNMGWKYESLWILLWALGIAKDIGEMDKICDCEFVMNVF
;
A
#
# COMPACT_ATOMS: atom_id res chain seq x y z
N MET A 1 -6.63 14.10 -22.25
CA MET A 1 -7.88 13.63 -21.62
C MET A 1 -7.55 13.50 -20.16
N GLY A 2 -7.95 14.45 -19.33
CA GLY A 2 -7.50 14.53 -17.95
C GLY A 2 -8.20 13.53 -17.05
N VAL A 3 -7.51 13.06 -16.00
CA VAL A 3 -8.02 12.15 -14.95
C VAL A 3 -9.36 12.64 -14.37
N PHE A 4 -9.69 13.93 -14.46
CA PHE A 4 -10.95 14.51 -14.00
C PHE A 4 -12.18 14.22 -14.89
N ASP A 5 -12.02 13.74 -16.12
CA ASP A 5 -13.15 13.44 -17.00
C ASP A 5 -13.80 12.07 -16.72
N ILE A 6 -13.11 11.20 -16.01
CA ILE A 6 -13.64 9.87 -15.60
C ILE A 6 -14.73 10.02 -14.54
N PHE A 7 -14.70 11.08 -13.74
CA PHE A 7 -15.67 11.33 -12.67
C PHE A 7 -16.93 12.09 -13.11
N LYS A 8 -17.06 12.49 -14.40
CA LYS A 8 -18.20 13.24 -14.92
C LYS A 8 -19.26 12.41 -15.68
N LYS A 9 -19.15 11.08 -15.70
CA LYS A 9 -20.25 10.25 -16.23
C LYS A 9 -21.27 9.98 -15.14
N GLY A 10 -22.37 10.77 -15.19
CA GLY A 10 -23.64 10.54 -14.51
C GLY A 10 -23.51 10.35 -12.99
N ALA A 11 -24.13 11.24 -12.23
CA ALA A 11 -24.26 11.05 -10.77
C ALA A 11 -25.18 9.85 -10.47
N ASP A 12 -24.68 8.64 -10.75
CA ASP A 12 -25.26 7.44 -10.14
C ASP A 12 -25.10 7.57 -8.63
N MET A 13 -26.19 7.45 -7.91
CA MET A 13 -26.15 7.45 -6.45
C MET A 13 -25.12 6.44 -5.98
N PRO A 14 -24.25 6.81 -5.02
CA PRO A 14 -23.23 5.90 -4.54
C PRO A 14 -23.88 4.60 -4.03
N LYS A 15 -23.37 3.47 -4.53
CA LYS A 15 -23.89 2.15 -4.16
C LYS A 15 -23.78 1.93 -2.64
N THR A 16 -24.81 1.33 -2.06
CA THR A 16 -24.76 0.90 -0.65
C THR A 16 -23.72 -0.21 -0.46
N ALA A 17 -23.30 -0.43 0.78
CA ALA A 17 -22.37 -1.51 1.13
C ALA A 17 -22.91 -2.88 0.66
N GLN A 18 -24.21 -3.12 0.77
CA GLN A 18 -24.85 -4.34 0.31
C GLN A 18 -24.76 -4.49 -1.22
N GLN A 19 -25.07 -3.44 -1.97
CA GLN A 19 -24.98 -3.47 -3.44
C GLN A 19 -23.55 -3.75 -3.91
N ARG A 20 -22.54 -3.14 -3.28
CA ARG A 20 -21.13 -3.41 -3.59
C ARG A 20 -20.76 -4.87 -3.29
N LYS A 21 -21.20 -5.41 -2.14
CA LYS A 21 -20.95 -6.81 -1.78
C LYS A 21 -21.59 -7.77 -2.81
N ASP A 22 -22.83 -7.55 -3.16
CA ASP A 22 -23.57 -8.43 -4.09
C ASP A 22 -22.92 -8.44 -5.48
N GLU A 23 -22.48 -7.27 -5.97
CA GLU A 23 -21.74 -7.17 -7.24
C GLU A 23 -20.39 -7.87 -7.17
N SER A 24 -19.62 -7.67 -6.10
CA SER A 24 -18.32 -8.33 -5.90
C SER A 24 -18.49 -9.85 -5.87
N ILE A 25 -19.48 -10.37 -5.13
CA ILE A 25 -19.79 -11.79 -5.08
C ILE A 25 -20.15 -12.32 -6.48
N LYS A 26 -20.95 -11.58 -7.25
CA LYS A 26 -21.34 -11.97 -8.60
C LYS A 26 -20.14 -12.06 -9.55
N ILE A 27 -19.21 -11.10 -9.46
CA ILE A 27 -17.97 -11.08 -10.26
C ILE A 27 -17.10 -12.28 -9.88
N LEU A 28 -16.80 -12.46 -8.60
CA LEU A 28 -15.94 -13.52 -8.10
C LEU A 28 -16.48 -14.92 -8.44
N LYS A 29 -17.80 -15.14 -8.29
CA LYS A 29 -18.45 -16.40 -8.69
C LYS A 29 -18.32 -16.65 -10.19
N LYS A 30 -18.41 -15.61 -11.03
CA LYS A 30 -18.22 -15.73 -12.48
C LYS A 30 -16.78 -16.13 -12.84
N GLU A 31 -15.82 -15.70 -12.04
CA GLU A 31 -14.39 -16.02 -12.18
C GLU A 31 -14.02 -17.38 -11.53
N GLY A 32 -15.00 -18.10 -10.97
CA GLY A 32 -14.78 -19.41 -10.34
C GLY A 32 -14.20 -19.34 -8.92
N VAL A 33 -14.17 -18.15 -8.31
CA VAL A 33 -13.67 -17.97 -6.94
C VAL A 33 -14.73 -18.43 -5.93
N VAL A 34 -14.32 -19.23 -4.95
CA VAL A 34 -15.18 -19.63 -3.83
C VAL A 34 -15.37 -18.43 -2.89
N VAL A 35 -16.61 -18.03 -2.68
CA VAL A 35 -16.96 -16.87 -1.86
C VAL A 35 -17.81 -17.28 -0.67
N PHE A 36 -17.44 -16.80 0.52
CA PHE A 36 -18.25 -16.94 1.72
C PHE A 36 -19.25 -15.78 1.80
N GLU A 37 -20.53 -16.08 1.56
CA GLU A 37 -21.61 -15.05 1.55
C GLU A 37 -21.86 -14.45 2.95
N SER A 38 -21.44 -15.15 4.01
CA SER A 38 -21.55 -14.70 5.40
C SER A 38 -20.53 -13.63 5.80
N LEU A 39 -19.61 -13.24 4.90
CA LEU A 39 -18.69 -12.13 5.19
C LEU A 39 -19.46 -10.86 5.56
N PRO A 40 -19.02 -10.12 6.59
CA PRO A 40 -19.67 -8.90 7.03
C PRO A 40 -19.66 -7.83 5.92
N LEU A 41 -20.65 -6.94 5.98
CA LEU A 41 -20.64 -5.74 5.16
C LEU A 41 -19.45 -4.85 5.53
N ARG A 42 -18.89 -4.18 4.54
CA ARG A 42 -17.96 -3.06 4.76
C ARG A 42 -18.75 -1.77 4.93
N TYR A 43 -18.08 -0.74 5.38
CA TYR A 43 -18.67 0.58 5.63
C TYR A 43 -19.37 1.16 4.40
N ASP A 44 -20.44 1.90 4.60
CA ASP A 44 -21.02 2.75 3.57
C ASP A 44 -20.14 3.99 3.32
N ASN A 45 -20.31 4.60 2.14
CA ASN A 45 -19.50 5.78 1.77
C ASN A 45 -19.66 6.96 2.75
N SER A 46 -20.82 7.04 3.41
CA SER A 46 -21.09 8.05 4.46
C SER A 46 -20.34 7.80 5.77
N GLU A 47 -19.84 6.59 5.97
CA GLU A 47 -19.12 6.16 7.18
C GLU A 47 -17.59 6.19 7.00
N VAL A 48 -17.12 6.51 5.80
CA VAL A 48 -15.69 6.49 5.45
C VAL A 48 -15.24 7.88 5.01
N THR A 49 -14.20 8.37 5.64
CA THR A 49 -13.46 9.54 5.16
C THR A 49 -12.24 9.04 4.36
N PRO A 50 -12.21 9.24 3.03
CA PRO A 50 -11.03 8.89 2.24
C PRO A 50 -9.80 9.65 2.72
N ARG A 51 -8.65 9.02 2.69
CA ARG A 51 -7.38 9.72 2.94
C ARG A 51 -7.10 10.70 1.81
N SER A 52 -6.47 11.81 2.15
CA SER A 52 -6.00 12.78 1.15
C SER A 52 -4.85 12.17 0.31
N VAL A 53 -4.60 12.77 -0.84
CA VAL A 53 -3.47 12.39 -1.69
C VAL A 53 -2.15 12.54 -0.93
N ASP A 54 -1.98 13.63 -0.17
CA ASP A 54 -0.78 13.88 0.62
C ASP A 54 -0.56 12.81 1.71
N GLU A 55 -1.62 12.38 2.40
CA GLU A 55 -1.54 11.29 3.38
C GLU A 55 -1.12 9.97 2.71
N ILE A 56 -1.60 9.69 1.49
CA ILE A 56 -1.23 8.48 0.74
C ILE A 56 0.23 8.57 0.30
N ILE A 57 0.69 9.71 -0.21
CA ILE A 57 2.08 9.97 -0.59
C ILE A 57 3.01 9.78 0.61
N THR A 58 2.72 10.45 1.73
CA THR A 58 3.48 10.30 2.97
C THR A 58 3.62 8.85 3.38
N ARG A 59 2.50 8.11 3.33
CA ARG A 59 2.49 6.70 3.69
C ARG A 59 3.29 5.84 2.71
N ALA A 60 3.26 6.15 1.42
CA ALA A 60 4.04 5.46 0.40
C ALA A 60 5.56 5.66 0.60
N ILE A 61 6.00 6.90 0.81
CA ILE A 61 7.42 7.24 1.05
C ILE A 61 7.93 6.54 2.32
N CYS A 62 7.20 6.64 3.44
CA CYS A 62 7.56 5.96 4.69
C CYS A 62 7.66 4.44 4.53
N SER A 63 6.68 3.83 3.84
CA SER A 63 6.66 2.38 3.61
C SER A 63 7.80 1.95 2.70
N PHE A 64 8.08 2.66 1.62
CA PHE A 64 9.19 2.38 0.72
C PHE A 64 10.52 2.38 1.46
N THR A 65 10.84 3.46 2.19
CA THR A 65 12.09 3.57 2.93
C THR A 65 12.26 2.45 3.95
N ALA A 66 11.19 2.13 4.70
CA ALA A 66 11.23 1.04 5.67
C ALA A 66 11.43 -0.34 5.00
N ILE A 67 10.82 -0.59 3.83
CA ILE A 67 11.01 -1.82 3.06
C ILE A 67 12.46 -1.93 2.59
N MET A 68 13.05 -0.85 2.07
CA MET A 68 14.44 -0.84 1.60
C MET A 68 15.41 -1.17 2.73
N CYS A 69 15.29 -0.49 3.86
CA CYS A 69 16.09 -0.79 5.05
C CYS A 69 15.90 -2.23 5.53
N ALA A 70 14.66 -2.72 5.50
CA ALA A 70 14.34 -4.09 5.91
C ALA A 70 14.97 -5.14 4.99
N CYS A 71 14.98 -4.92 3.67
CA CYS A 71 15.67 -5.78 2.72
C CYS A 71 17.17 -5.82 3.00
N THR A 72 17.80 -4.67 3.26
CA THR A 72 19.21 -4.60 3.62
C THR A 72 19.51 -5.37 4.91
N ILE A 73 18.69 -5.19 5.96
CA ILE A 73 18.85 -5.94 7.22
C ILE A 73 18.71 -7.45 6.98
N ARG A 74 17.73 -7.87 6.15
CA ARG A 74 17.52 -9.28 5.81
C ARG A 74 18.74 -9.88 5.12
N ASP A 75 19.35 -9.15 4.21
CA ASP A 75 20.42 -9.64 3.35
C ASP A 75 21.80 -9.53 4.00
N ASN A 76 22.04 -8.48 4.80
CA ASN A 76 23.33 -8.17 5.43
C ASN A 76 23.36 -8.36 6.97
N GLY A 77 22.19 -8.57 7.58
CA GLY A 77 22.05 -8.71 9.03
C GLY A 77 21.94 -7.40 9.80
N HIS A 78 22.30 -6.26 9.22
CA HIS A 78 22.27 -4.93 9.84
C HIS A 78 22.23 -3.83 8.79
N LEU A 79 22.00 -2.58 9.23
CA LEU A 79 22.26 -1.37 8.46
C LEU A 79 23.59 -0.74 8.90
N SER A 80 24.37 -0.25 7.95
CA SER A 80 25.50 0.61 8.20
C SER A 80 25.05 2.03 8.60
N GLU A 81 25.96 2.80 9.18
CA GLU A 81 25.70 4.21 9.51
C GLU A 81 25.33 5.05 8.28
N ASP A 82 25.97 4.78 7.14
CA ASP A 82 25.69 5.45 5.87
C ASP A 82 24.29 5.13 5.33
N GLU A 83 23.82 3.88 5.45
CA GLU A 83 22.48 3.48 5.04
C GLU A 83 21.40 4.09 5.94
N ILE A 84 21.65 4.20 7.25
CA ILE A 84 20.78 4.89 8.18
C ILE A 84 20.73 6.39 7.87
N ALA A 85 21.87 7.00 7.56
CA ALA A 85 21.96 8.41 7.19
C ALA A 85 21.22 8.69 5.89
N TRP A 86 21.42 7.85 4.87
CA TRP A 86 20.67 7.91 3.62
C TRP A 86 19.15 7.83 3.84
N ALA A 87 18.69 6.86 4.62
CA ALA A 87 17.26 6.69 4.87
C ALA A 87 16.63 7.90 5.56
N LYS A 88 17.34 8.51 6.50
CA LYS A 88 16.91 9.74 7.19
C LYS A 88 16.88 10.95 6.25
N ASP A 89 17.89 11.10 5.41
CA ASP A 89 17.99 12.18 4.42
C ASP A 89 16.88 12.05 3.37
N PHE A 90 16.67 10.84 2.84
CA PHE A 90 15.61 10.55 1.89
C PHE A 90 14.20 10.83 2.45
N LEU A 91 13.96 10.47 3.71
CA LEU A 91 12.70 10.76 4.39
C LEU A 91 12.48 12.25 4.64
N GLY A 92 13.53 12.99 4.99
CA GLY A 92 13.41 14.41 5.30
C GLY A 92 12.30 14.68 6.30
N ASP A 93 11.35 15.52 5.92
CA ASP A 93 10.22 15.92 6.77
C ASP A 93 9.28 14.75 7.10
N PHE A 94 9.23 13.69 6.26
CA PHE A 94 8.40 12.51 6.50
C PHE A 94 8.90 11.58 7.60
N TYR A 95 10.11 11.81 8.13
CA TYR A 95 10.66 10.98 9.21
C TYR A 95 9.76 10.94 10.45
N GLY A 96 9.06 12.03 10.74
CA GLY A 96 8.09 12.11 11.84
C GLY A 96 6.87 11.22 11.68
N ASP A 97 6.51 10.86 10.44
CA ASP A 97 5.33 10.09 10.08
C ASP A 97 5.55 8.57 10.08
N LEU A 98 6.79 8.12 10.35
CA LEU A 98 7.10 6.70 10.51
C LEU A 98 6.34 6.12 11.70
N SER A 99 5.72 4.95 11.51
CA SER A 99 5.22 4.16 12.63
C SER A 99 6.38 3.68 13.52
N VAL A 100 6.09 3.27 14.75
CA VAL A 100 7.09 2.76 15.69
C VAL A 100 7.96 1.66 15.09
N LYS A 101 7.33 0.68 14.41
CA LYS A 101 8.05 -0.44 13.79
C LYS A 101 8.89 -0.02 12.58
N GLU A 102 8.40 0.91 11.77
CA GLU A 102 9.17 1.45 10.64
C GLU A 102 10.40 2.23 11.15
N LYS A 103 10.23 2.98 12.23
CA LYS A 103 11.33 3.71 12.87
C LYS A 103 12.39 2.77 13.41
N GLU A 104 12.01 1.66 14.04
CA GLU A 104 12.94 0.62 14.47
C GLU A 104 13.76 0.06 13.30
N VAL A 105 13.12 -0.18 12.16
CA VAL A 105 13.79 -0.67 10.94
C VAL A 105 14.74 0.38 10.37
N VAL A 106 14.27 1.62 10.16
CA VAL A 106 15.07 2.70 9.57
C VAL A 106 16.26 3.10 10.44
N GLU A 107 16.14 2.95 11.75
CA GLU A 107 17.23 3.20 12.72
C GLU A 107 18.17 1.99 12.92
N GLY A 108 17.98 0.90 12.19
CA GLY A 108 18.82 -0.30 12.28
C GLY A 108 18.65 -1.10 13.57
N ARG A 109 17.55 -0.90 14.30
CA ARG A 109 17.26 -1.59 15.58
C ARG A 109 16.33 -2.81 15.44
N ALA A 110 15.85 -3.08 14.22
CA ALA A 110 14.97 -4.19 13.95
C ALA A 110 15.72 -5.52 14.02
N ASP A 111 15.08 -6.53 14.60
CA ASP A 111 15.52 -7.91 14.46
C ASP A 111 15.16 -8.47 13.06
N ILE A 112 15.68 -9.65 12.75
CA ILE A 112 15.45 -10.30 11.46
C ILE A 112 13.97 -10.60 11.19
N ASN A 113 13.19 -10.91 12.23
CA ASN A 113 11.76 -11.22 12.07
C ASN A 113 10.98 -9.96 11.71
N LEU A 114 11.28 -8.83 12.35
CA LEU A 114 10.68 -7.54 12.02
C LEU A 114 11.08 -7.11 10.60
N ALA A 115 12.33 -7.28 10.22
CA ALA A 115 12.82 -6.97 8.88
C ALA A 115 12.10 -7.81 7.80
N VAL A 116 12.01 -9.12 7.99
CA VAL A 116 11.28 -10.01 7.06
C VAL A 116 9.82 -9.58 6.93
N ASN A 117 9.13 -9.34 8.04
CA ASN A 117 7.73 -8.91 8.03
C ASN A 117 7.55 -7.52 7.38
N MET A 118 8.52 -6.63 7.53
CA MET A 118 8.48 -5.32 6.88
C MET A 118 8.70 -5.44 5.37
N GLY A 119 9.59 -6.31 4.91
CA GLY A 119 9.81 -6.60 3.50
C GLY A 119 8.53 -7.07 2.78
N TRP A 120 7.66 -7.85 3.43
CA TRP A 120 6.37 -8.25 2.86
C TRP A 120 5.38 -7.11 2.61
N LYS A 121 5.67 -5.90 3.06
CA LYS A 121 4.78 -4.74 2.82
C LYS A 121 4.86 -4.18 1.40
N TYR A 122 5.63 -4.76 0.49
CA TYR A 122 5.60 -4.38 -0.93
C TYR A 122 4.19 -4.41 -1.51
N GLU A 123 3.39 -5.42 -1.16
CA GLU A 123 1.98 -5.51 -1.59
C GLU A 123 1.13 -4.32 -1.08
N SER A 124 1.37 -3.90 0.16
CA SER A 124 0.69 -2.72 0.72
C SER A 124 1.14 -1.43 0.01
N LEU A 125 2.42 -1.32 -0.30
CA LEU A 125 2.96 -0.18 -1.05
C LEU A 125 2.38 -0.15 -2.47
N TRP A 126 2.26 -1.30 -3.13
CA TRP A 126 1.62 -1.42 -4.45
C TRP A 126 0.21 -0.84 -4.47
N ILE A 127 -0.60 -1.14 -3.44
CA ILE A 127 -1.95 -0.58 -3.30
C ILE A 127 -1.94 0.95 -3.12
N LEU A 128 -0.94 1.51 -2.41
CA LEU A 128 -0.79 2.96 -2.31
C LEU A 128 -0.44 3.58 -3.67
N LEU A 129 0.46 2.96 -4.43
CA LEU A 129 0.81 3.43 -5.78
C LEU A 129 -0.37 3.31 -6.75
N TRP A 130 -1.17 2.26 -6.63
CA TRP A 130 -2.41 2.14 -7.39
C TRP A 130 -3.42 3.22 -7.01
N ALA A 131 -3.61 3.51 -5.73
CA ALA A 131 -4.50 4.58 -5.27
C ALA A 131 -4.06 5.98 -5.76
N LEU A 132 -2.75 6.18 -5.97
CA LEU A 132 -2.19 7.39 -6.56
C LEU A 132 -2.27 7.41 -8.10
N GLY A 133 -2.74 6.34 -8.74
CA GLY A 133 -2.80 6.21 -10.20
C GLY A 133 -1.43 5.97 -10.86
N ILE A 134 -0.39 5.65 -10.09
CA ILE A 134 0.96 5.33 -10.57
C ILE A 134 1.00 3.88 -11.09
N ALA A 135 0.56 2.92 -10.28
CA ALA A 135 0.30 1.56 -10.74
C ALA A 135 -1.08 1.51 -11.44
N LYS A 136 -1.13 0.89 -12.63
CA LYS A 136 -2.33 0.89 -13.47
C LYS A 136 -3.43 -0.04 -12.97
N ASP A 137 -3.06 -1.12 -12.31
CA ASP A 137 -3.97 -2.15 -11.78
C ASP A 137 -3.44 -2.71 -10.46
N ILE A 138 -4.25 -3.52 -9.81
CA ILE A 138 -3.90 -4.15 -8.52
C ILE A 138 -3.04 -5.41 -8.72
N GLY A 139 -2.92 -5.88 -9.96
CA GLY A 139 -2.23 -7.12 -10.29
C GLY A 139 -3.13 -8.37 -10.17
N GLU A 140 -2.53 -9.50 -10.47
CA GLU A 140 -3.19 -10.81 -10.36
C GLU A 140 -3.09 -11.34 -8.93
N MET A 141 -4.17 -11.94 -8.40
CA MET A 141 -4.25 -12.38 -6.99
C MET A 141 -3.27 -13.50 -6.62
N ASP A 142 -2.74 -14.23 -7.60
CA ASP A 142 -1.81 -15.35 -7.43
C ASP A 142 -0.35 -14.97 -7.72
N LYS A 143 -0.08 -13.69 -7.97
CA LYS A 143 1.25 -13.15 -8.22
C LYS A 143 1.59 -12.05 -7.22
N ILE A 144 2.87 -12.00 -6.86
CA ILE A 144 3.40 -10.87 -6.10
C ILE A 144 3.47 -9.63 -7.01
N CYS A 145 3.39 -8.45 -6.40
CA CYS A 145 3.50 -7.18 -7.12
C CYS A 145 4.86 -7.05 -7.84
N ASP A 146 4.92 -6.19 -8.85
CA ASP A 146 6.15 -5.85 -9.56
C ASP A 146 7.07 -5.00 -8.67
N CYS A 147 7.94 -5.68 -7.92
CA CYS A 147 8.88 -5.02 -7.02
C CYS A 147 9.89 -4.15 -7.78
N GLU A 148 10.27 -4.51 -9.01
CA GLU A 148 11.18 -3.72 -9.84
C GLU A 148 10.53 -2.40 -10.25
N PHE A 149 9.27 -2.44 -10.67
CA PHE A 149 8.50 -1.22 -10.94
C PHE A 149 8.45 -0.32 -9.71
N VAL A 150 8.14 -0.88 -8.52
CA VAL A 150 8.10 -0.10 -7.26
C VAL A 150 9.43 0.59 -7.00
N MET A 151 10.56 -0.12 -7.19
CA MET A 151 11.91 0.44 -7.03
C MET A 151 12.23 1.58 -7.98
N ASN A 152 11.61 1.61 -9.17
CA ASN A 152 11.84 2.65 -10.18
C ASN A 152 10.92 3.87 -10.01
N VAL A 153 9.96 3.82 -9.07
CA VAL A 153 9.05 4.95 -8.78
C VAL A 153 9.72 5.98 -7.86
N PHE A 154 10.58 5.53 -6.95
CA PHE A 154 11.25 6.33 -5.93
C PHE A 154 12.74 6.51 -6.23
#